data_090f33e41a8286c76572667cd0f9b969
#
_entry.id   090f33e41a8286c76572667cd0f9b969
#
_cell.length_a   1.000
_cell.length_b   1.000
_cell.length_c   1.000
_cell.angle_alpha   90.00
_cell.angle_beta   90.00
_cell.angle_gamma   90.00
#
_symmetry.space_group_name_H-M   'P 1'
#
loop_
_entity.id
_entity.type
_entity.pdbx_description
1 polymer ?
#
loop_
_entity_poly.entity_id
_entity_poly.type
_entity_poly.pdbx_seq_one_letter_code
_entity_poly.pdbx_strand_id
1 'polypeptide(L)'
;MAYYSAPRTNPTQKNPLSIGSPTQIEQRRATRHHFVSAVEVINVESRKQLISLTRDLSLCGCFVTVKAPSPKGTRVSLKISNSKANFSAVGNVTHNLSDEGMGIEFVQVEAKDQAVLEEWLAEASANGVGHEF
;
A
#
# COMPACT_ATOMS: atom_id res chain seq x y z
N MET A 1 -13.34 -27.43 9.42
CA MET A 1 -13.17 -27.24 9.41
C MET A 1 -12.99 -26.73 8.93
N ALA A 2 -13.09 -26.34 9.11
CA ALA A 2 -12.98 -25.89 8.93
C ALA A 2 -12.66 -25.19 8.60
N TYR A 3 -12.89 -25.04 8.91
CA TYR A 3 -12.53 -24.68 8.88
C TYR A 3 -12.28 -24.10 8.52
N TYR A 4 -12.55 -24.02 8.91
CA TYR A 4 -12.32 -23.69 9.00
C TYR A 4 -12.13 -23.10 8.73
N SER A 5 -12.35 -22.99 9.02
CA SER A 5 -12.31 -22.63 9.12
C SER A 5 -12.20 -21.91 9.02
N ALA A 6 -12.43 -21.76 9.42
CA ALA A 6 -12.49 -21.38 9.63
C ALA A 6 -12.30 -20.65 9.54
N PRO A 7 -12.49 -20.70 9.81
CA PRO A 7 -12.33 -20.35 10.01
C PRO A 7 -12.05 -19.69 9.77
N ARG A 8 -12.30 -19.72 10.10
CA ARG A 8 -12.17 -19.55 10.27
C ARG A 8 -12.14 -18.91 10.08
N THR A 9 -12.31 -19.09 10.46
CA THR A 9 -12.43 -18.84 10.71
C THR A 9 -12.35 -18.33 10.76
N ASN A 10 -12.68 -18.23 11.24
CA ASN A 10 -12.68 -18.06 11.62
C ASN A 10 -12.67 -17.50 11.71
N PRO A 11 -12.92 -17.36 12.00
CA PRO A 11 -12.99 -17.05 12.43
C PRO A 11 -12.93 -16.40 12.48
N THR A 12 -13.04 -16.33 12.88
CA THR A 12 -13.03 -16.08 13.14
C THR A 12 -12.82 -15.51 13.19
N GLN A 13 -12.99 -15.50 13.56
CA GLN A 13 -12.83 -15.29 13.79
C GLN A 13 -12.70 -14.71 13.87
N LYS A 14 -12.96 -14.64 14.37
CA LYS A 14 -12.90 -14.21 14.71
C LYS A 14 -12.97 -13.49 14.76
N ASN A 15 -13.14 -13.33 15.19
CA ASN A 15 -13.35 -12.67 15.45
C ASN A 15 -13.73 -11.94 15.48
N PRO A 16 -14.05 -11.83 15.86
CA PRO A 16 -14.47 -11.12 16.06
C PRO A 16 -14.48 -10.33 16.09
N LEU A 17 -14.56 -10.23 16.61
CA LEU A 17 -14.35 -9.60 16.82
C LEU A 17 -14.10 -9.14 16.39
N SER A 18 -13.99 -9.16 16.46
CA SER A 18 -13.65 -8.78 16.10
C SER A 18 -13.71 -8.66 15.48
N ILE A 19 -13.99 -8.55 15.40
CA ILE A 19 -14.15 -8.34 14.79
C ILE A 19 -13.82 -8.63 13.75
N GLY A 20 -13.42 -9.07 13.43
CA GLY A 20 -12.98 -9.50 12.30
C GLY A 20 -13.02 -8.76 11.14
N SER A 21 -13.60 -8.48 10.53
CA SER A 21 -13.47 -7.80 9.42
C SER A 21 -13.46 -6.34 9.44
N PRO A 22 -13.27 -5.70 10.54
CA PRO A 22 -13.09 -4.28 10.58
C PRO A 22 -11.90 -3.83 9.74
N THR A 23 -10.89 -4.65 9.64
CA THR A 23 -9.72 -4.30 8.85
C THR A 23 -10.06 -4.08 7.40
N GLN A 24 -10.89 -4.93 6.87
CA GLN A 24 -11.26 -4.80 5.50
C GLN A 24 -12.07 -3.55 5.25
N ILE A 25 -12.93 -3.20 6.18
CA ILE A 25 -13.72 -1.99 6.09
C ILE A 25 -12.81 -0.79 6.12
N GLU A 26 -11.80 -0.82 6.98
CA GLU A 26 -10.88 0.30 7.06
C GLU A 26 -10.11 0.49 5.78
N GLN A 27 -9.72 -0.59 5.14
CA GLN A 27 -9.01 -0.48 3.89
C GLN A 27 -9.85 0.19 2.82
N ARG A 28 -11.11 -0.13 2.76
CA ARG A 28 -11.97 0.48 1.78
C ARG A 28 -12.19 1.95 2.05
N ARG A 29 -11.97 2.37 3.30
CA ARG A 29 -12.14 3.77 3.66
C ARG A 29 -10.85 4.56 3.59
N ALA A 30 -9.72 3.89 3.37
CA ALA A 30 -8.47 4.60 3.28
C ALA A 30 -8.50 5.50 2.07
N THR A 31 -8.36 6.79 2.32
CA THR A 31 -8.40 7.78 1.26
C THR A 31 -7.10 7.76 0.48
N ARG A 32 -7.21 7.79 -0.83
CA ARG A 32 -6.05 7.89 -1.69
C ARG A 32 -5.82 9.33 -2.04
N HIS A 33 -4.59 9.75 -1.91
CA HIS A 33 -4.19 11.12 -2.22
C HIS A 33 -3.24 11.10 -3.39
N HIS A 34 -3.44 12.03 -4.30
CA HIS A 34 -2.50 12.20 -5.39
C HIS A 34 -1.14 12.51 -4.76
N PHE A 35 -0.13 11.74 -5.12
CA PHE A 35 1.17 11.86 -4.48
C PHE A 35 2.24 11.33 -5.43
N VAL A 36 3.02 12.22 -6.00
CA VAL A 36 4.04 11.86 -6.98
C VAL A 36 5.41 12.00 -6.33
N SER A 37 6.10 10.89 -6.23
CA SER A 37 7.42 10.88 -5.63
C SER A 37 8.21 9.71 -6.16
N ALA A 38 9.53 9.79 -6.07
CA ALA A 38 10.39 8.71 -6.54
C ALA A 38 10.15 7.47 -5.70
N VAL A 39 10.08 6.32 -6.37
CA VAL A 39 9.89 5.07 -5.68
C VAL A 39 10.81 4.00 -6.26
N GLU A 40 11.42 3.24 -5.37
CA GLU A 40 12.24 2.10 -5.74
C GLU A 40 11.48 0.86 -5.31
N VAL A 41 11.26 -0.06 -6.23
CA VAL A 41 10.52 -1.29 -5.97
C VAL A 41 11.44 -2.46 -6.29
N ILE A 42 11.59 -3.38 -5.36
CA ILE A 42 12.42 -4.54 -5.53
C ILE A 42 11.56 -5.78 -5.36
N ASN A 43 11.54 -6.63 -6.38
CA ASN A 43 10.87 -7.92 -6.27
C ASN A 43 11.66 -8.76 -5.27
N VAL A 44 11.02 -9.17 -4.20
CA VAL A 44 11.70 -9.86 -3.11
C VAL A 44 12.32 -11.17 -3.58
N GLU A 45 11.65 -11.85 -4.48
CA GLU A 45 12.11 -13.16 -4.93
C GLU A 45 13.16 -13.06 -6.01
N SER A 46 12.91 -12.32 -7.05
CA SER A 46 13.82 -12.23 -8.19
C SER A 46 14.93 -11.20 -8.01
N ARG A 47 14.75 -10.30 -7.05
CA ARG A 47 15.68 -9.21 -6.78
C ARG A 47 15.74 -8.18 -7.88
N LYS A 48 14.83 -8.23 -8.84
CA LYS A 48 14.78 -7.22 -9.88
C LYS A 48 14.29 -5.90 -9.30
N GLN A 49 14.91 -4.83 -9.77
CA GLN A 49 14.66 -3.49 -9.24
C GLN A 49 14.02 -2.62 -10.29
N LEU A 50 13.08 -1.81 -9.85
CA LEU A 50 12.39 -0.85 -10.69
C LEU A 50 12.45 0.50 -9.99
N ILE A 51 12.77 1.55 -10.73
CA ILE A 51 12.73 2.91 -10.20
C ILE A 51 11.71 3.67 -11.02
N SER A 52 10.74 4.28 -10.36
CA SER A 52 9.68 4.97 -11.05
C SER A 52 9.10 6.05 -10.15
N LEU A 53 7.83 6.38 -10.39
CA LEU A 53 7.12 7.40 -9.61
C LEU A 53 5.83 6.81 -9.07
N THR A 54 5.46 7.25 -7.89
CA THR A 54 4.13 6.94 -7.39
C THR A 54 3.11 7.85 -8.09
N ARG A 55 1.87 7.42 -8.13
CA ARG A 55 0.77 8.25 -8.61
C ARG A 55 -0.13 8.65 -7.46
N ASP A 56 -0.38 7.72 -6.55
CA ASP A 56 -1.17 8.04 -5.37
C ASP A 56 -0.69 7.21 -4.18
N LEU A 57 -1.14 7.60 -3.01
CA LEU A 57 -0.70 7.03 -1.75
C LEU A 57 -1.85 7.06 -0.75
N SER A 58 -1.93 6.01 0.07
CA SER A 58 -2.90 5.94 1.17
C SER A 58 -2.25 5.25 2.35
N LEU A 59 -2.99 5.13 3.44
CA LEU A 59 -2.48 4.38 4.60
C LEU A 59 -2.25 2.91 4.28
N CYS A 60 -2.93 2.38 3.27
CA CYS A 60 -2.89 0.95 2.98
C CYS A 60 -2.00 0.59 1.82
N GLY A 61 -1.61 1.54 1.00
CA GLY A 61 -0.82 1.21 -0.17
C GLY A 61 -0.58 2.38 -1.08
N CYS A 62 -0.06 2.07 -2.27
CA CYS A 62 0.24 3.11 -3.25
C CYS A 62 0.05 2.55 -4.65
N PHE A 63 0.00 3.44 -5.63
CA PHE A 63 -0.01 3.06 -7.02
C PHE A 63 1.29 3.55 -7.65
N VAL A 64 1.99 2.64 -8.32
CA VAL A 64 3.28 2.93 -8.95
C VAL A 64 3.10 2.88 -10.45
N THR A 65 3.56 3.92 -11.12
CA THR A 65 3.50 3.99 -12.58
C THR A 65 4.56 3.08 -13.19
N VAL A 66 4.15 2.18 -14.07
CA VAL A 66 5.08 1.29 -14.75
C VAL A 66 4.37 0.64 -15.92
N LYS A 67 5.07 0.49 -17.04
CA LYS A 67 4.43 -0.07 -18.23
C LYS A 67 4.21 -1.55 -18.16
N ALA A 68 5.15 -2.27 -17.56
CA ALA A 68 5.06 -3.71 -17.43
C ALA A 68 4.98 -4.10 -15.96
N PRO A 69 3.80 -3.99 -15.35
CA PRO A 69 3.67 -4.26 -13.92
C PRO A 69 3.92 -5.72 -13.58
N SER A 70 4.35 -5.95 -12.36
CA SER A 70 4.50 -7.30 -11.85
C SER A 70 3.14 -7.95 -11.66
N PRO A 71 3.08 -9.27 -11.72
CA PRO A 71 1.80 -9.96 -11.52
C PRO A 71 1.23 -9.75 -10.14
N LYS A 72 -0.08 -9.84 -10.03
CA LYS A 72 -0.74 -9.84 -8.73
C LYS A 72 -0.12 -10.91 -7.85
N GLY A 73 0.04 -10.60 -6.59
CA GLY A 73 0.61 -11.52 -5.63
C GLY A 73 2.11 -11.40 -5.47
N THR A 74 2.76 -10.63 -6.32
CA THR A 74 4.20 -10.44 -6.22
C THR A 74 4.53 -9.69 -4.94
N ARG A 75 5.46 -10.24 -4.15
CA ARG A 75 5.92 -9.56 -2.93
C ARG A 75 7.05 -8.63 -3.28
N VAL A 76 6.95 -7.38 -2.84
CA VAL A 76 7.94 -6.38 -3.16
C VAL A 76 8.38 -5.64 -1.90
N SER A 77 9.60 -5.13 -1.96
CA SER A 77 10.11 -4.19 -0.97
C SER A 77 10.14 -2.85 -1.67
N LEU A 78 9.62 -1.82 -1.04
CA LEU A 78 9.59 -0.52 -1.71
C LEU A 78 10.11 0.59 -0.80
N LYS A 79 10.62 1.62 -1.43
CA LYS A 79 11.07 2.80 -0.73
C LYS A 79 10.65 4.03 -1.52
N ILE A 80 9.83 4.87 -0.91
CA ILE A 80 9.38 6.12 -1.49
C ILE A 80 10.19 7.22 -0.85
N SER A 81 10.72 8.14 -1.67
CA SER A 81 11.61 9.17 -1.15
C SER A 81 11.20 10.54 -1.65
N ASN A 82 11.31 11.53 -0.79
CA ASN A 82 11.21 12.92 -1.22
C ASN A 82 12.37 13.67 -0.59
N SER A 83 12.37 14.99 -0.71
CA SER A 83 13.50 15.78 -0.24
C SER A 83 13.64 15.77 1.28
N LYS A 84 12.62 15.34 2.00
CA LYS A 84 12.63 15.40 3.46
C LYS A 84 12.79 14.06 4.14
N ALA A 85 12.27 12.99 3.56
CA ALA A 85 12.22 11.73 4.26
C ALA A 85 12.08 10.56 3.31
N ASN A 86 12.25 9.38 3.85
CA ASN A 86 12.05 8.11 3.14
C ASN A 86 11.01 7.30 3.86
N PHE A 87 10.23 6.56 3.09
CA PHE A 87 9.26 5.61 3.62
C PHE A 87 9.54 4.25 3.01
N SER A 88 9.73 3.25 3.84
CA SER A 88 9.98 1.89 3.35
C SER A 88 8.89 0.95 3.84
N ALA A 89 8.56 -0.02 3.03
CA ALA A 89 7.54 -1.00 3.38
C ALA A 89 7.75 -2.27 2.56
N VAL A 90 7.12 -3.34 3.04
CA VAL A 90 6.99 -4.57 2.25
C VAL A 90 5.53 -4.62 1.83
N GLY A 91 5.29 -4.97 0.59
CA GLY A 91 3.93 -5.00 0.09
C GLY A 91 3.69 -6.11 -0.91
N ASN A 92 2.45 -6.23 -1.33
CA ASN A 92 2.04 -7.18 -2.35
C ASN A 92 1.38 -6.42 -3.48
N VAL A 93 1.65 -6.84 -4.70
CA VAL A 93 0.97 -6.29 -5.86
C VAL A 93 -0.47 -6.82 -5.85
N THR A 94 -1.43 -5.92 -5.80
CA THR A 94 -2.85 -6.29 -5.76
C THR A 94 -3.57 -5.95 -7.05
N HIS A 95 -3.02 -5.02 -7.84
CA HIS A 95 -3.61 -4.64 -9.12
C HIS A 95 -2.51 -4.55 -10.16
N ASN A 96 -2.82 -5.04 -11.35
CA ASN A 96 -1.90 -4.97 -12.47
C ASN A 96 -2.66 -4.35 -13.62
N LEU A 97 -2.35 -3.10 -13.94
CA LEU A 97 -2.96 -2.38 -15.05
C LEU A 97 -1.89 -2.21 -16.12
N SER A 98 -1.97 -3.07 -17.12
CA SER A 98 -0.98 -3.12 -18.17
C SER A 98 -0.82 -1.75 -18.81
N ASP A 99 0.43 -1.34 -19.04
CA ASP A 99 0.80 -0.05 -19.60
C ASP A 99 0.54 1.14 -18.69
N GLU A 100 -0.04 0.95 -17.51
CA GLU A 100 -0.29 2.05 -16.59
C GLU A 100 0.49 1.92 -15.30
N GLY A 101 0.33 0.81 -14.61
CA GLY A 101 1.02 0.65 -13.36
C GLY A 101 0.47 -0.46 -12.50
N MET A 102 0.87 -0.46 -11.25
CA MET A 102 0.45 -1.50 -10.32
C MET A 102 0.09 -0.90 -8.98
N GLY A 103 -0.95 -1.45 -8.38
CA GLY A 103 -1.34 -1.13 -7.02
C GLY A 103 -0.61 -2.05 -6.07
N ILE A 104 -0.06 -1.50 -5.01
CA ILE A 104 0.68 -2.26 -4.02
C ILE A 104 0.04 -2.02 -2.66
N GLU A 105 -0.32 -3.10 -1.98
CA GLU A 105 -0.85 -3.02 -0.64
C GLU A 105 0.29 -3.25 0.34
N PHE A 106 0.44 -2.37 1.33
CA PHE A 106 1.48 -2.52 2.34
C PHE A 106 1.10 -3.65 3.28
N VAL A 107 2.02 -4.58 3.52
CA VAL A 107 1.76 -5.68 4.44
C VAL A 107 2.66 -5.60 5.66
N GLN A 108 3.72 -4.82 5.59
CA GLN A 108 4.62 -4.66 6.73
C GLN A 108 5.24 -3.28 6.69
N VAL A 109 5.02 -2.48 7.73
CA VAL A 109 5.53 -1.12 7.82
C VAL A 109 6.05 -0.95 9.25
N GLU A 110 7.31 -0.54 9.38
CA GLU A 110 7.86 -0.31 10.70
C GLU A 110 7.36 1.00 11.28
N ALA A 111 7.43 1.13 12.60
CA ALA A 111 6.87 2.29 13.27
C ALA A 111 7.43 3.61 12.74
N LYS A 112 8.73 3.66 12.48
CA LYS A 112 9.32 4.90 11.99
C LYS A 112 8.80 5.27 10.60
N ASP A 113 8.54 4.26 9.77
CA ASP A 113 8.00 4.49 8.43
C ASP A 113 6.54 4.85 8.49
N GLN A 114 5.81 4.23 9.40
CA GLN A 114 4.40 4.56 9.59
C GLN A 114 4.26 6.04 9.94
N ALA A 115 5.15 6.58 10.76
CA ALA A 115 5.10 7.98 11.14
C ALA A 115 5.32 8.88 9.92
N VAL A 116 6.26 8.51 9.04
CA VAL A 116 6.49 9.28 7.83
C VAL A 116 5.26 9.25 6.93
N LEU A 117 4.67 8.07 6.77
CA LEU A 117 3.50 7.92 5.94
C LEU A 117 2.35 8.80 6.44
N GLU A 118 2.11 8.78 7.74
CA GLU A 118 1.04 9.57 8.32
C GLU A 118 1.28 11.06 8.13
N GLU A 119 2.52 11.49 8.26
CA GLU A 119 2.86 12.89 8.06
C GLU A 119 2.64 13.29 6.60
N TRP A 120 3.08 12.47 5.67
CA TRP A 120 2.90 12.77 4.24
C TRP A 120 1.42 12.83 3.88
N LEU A 121 0.63 11.91 4.44
CA LEU A 121 -0.80 11.90 4.12
C LEU A 121 -1.52 13.08 4.74
N ALA A 122 -1.09 13.51 5.92
CA ALA A 122 -1.67 14.70 6.53
C ALA A 122 -1.39 15.92 5.67
N GLU A 123 -0.18 16.04 5.15
CA GLU A 123 0.18 17.16 4.29
C GLU A 123 -0.59 17.10 2.97
N ALA A 124 -0.70 15.92 2.39
CA ALA A 124 -1.40 15.76 1.14
C ALA A 124 -2.88 16.07 1.29
N SER A 125 -3.45 15.67 2.41
CA SER A 125 -4.85 15.93 2.69
C SER A 125 -5.12 17.42 2.82
N ALA A 126 -4.26 18.12 3.54
CA ALA A 126 -4.42 19.57 3.70
C ALA A 126 -4.28 20.27 2.36
N ASN A 127 -3.29 19.88 1.56
CA ASN A 127 -3.10 20.48 0.25
C ASN A 127 -4.24 20.14 -0.69
N GLY A 128 -4.71 18.92 -0.61
CA GLY A 128 -5.79 18.47 -1.47
C GLY A 128 -7.07 19.22 -1.23
N VAL A 129 -7.34 19.53 0.02
CA VAL A 129 -8.51 20.32 0.33
C VAL A 129 -8.43 21.67 -0.33
N GLY A 130 -7.27 22.26 -0.34
CA GLY A 130 -7.11 23.55 -0.97
C GLY A 130 -7.16 23.49 -2.47
N HIS A 131 -6.84 22.32 -3.04
CA HIS A 131 -6.82 22.21 -4.47
C HIS A 131 -8.10 21.82 -5.09
N GLU A 132 -8.90 21.16 -4.37
CA GLU A 132 -9.98 20.50 -4.97
C GLU A 132 -10.97 21.37 -5.48
N PHE A 133 -10.83 22.46 -5.28
CA PHE A 133 -11.79 23.33 -5.74
C PHE A 133 -11.36 24.70 -5.94
#